data_784a25090b4e183168fb92d1c26b3913
#
_entry.id   784a25090b4e183168fb92d1c26b3913
#
_cell.length_a   1.000
_cell.length_b   1.000
_cell.length_c   1.000
_cell.angle_alpha   90.00
_cell.angle_beta   90.00
_cell.angle_gamma   90.00
#
_symmetry.space_group_name_H-M   'P 1'
#
loop_
_entity.id
_entity.type
_entity.pdbx_description
1 polymer ?
#
loop_
_entity_poly.entity_id
_entity_poly.type
_entity_poly.pdbx_seq_one_letter_code
_entity_poly.pdbx_strand_id
1 'polypeptide(L)'
;MKLFSAETYKQRRKLICEHGLTGCGFFWGNQEAPMNYTDNTYRFRQDSHFLYFFGINLPHLRASIDFETGETTLYGNDYTLDDIIWMGPQPSLATLAEKVGIDRVKPLSAFEKDIRASQSVHYLPPYRYDNLLEISELLQIHPKQVKEGASVGLIQAVVALRSVKTKEELEQMAEAVTISGKMHQAVMRAIRPGKFEYEMVAQLLSVAAENQAELAYPAIFSINGQTLHNHAHGNVMPSGRLAQRPRHPVHRPASLRHRQLPNPPRTPFVSPFHHLLMWPRPHATLTDAAIPLTSRGSRATG
;
A
#
# COMPACT_ATOMS: atom_id res chain seq x y z
N MET A 1 -2.41 -7.00 13.32
CA MET A 1 -1.45 -5.98 12.84
C MET A 1 -0.51 -5.62 13.97
N LYS A 2 0.79 -5.59 13.73
CA LYS A 2 1.76 -5.06 14.69
C LYS A 2 1.80 -3.53 14.53
N LEU A 3 1.25 -2.80 15.50
CA LEU A 3 1.28 -1.35 15.52
C LEU A 3 2.67 -0.84 15.88
N PHE A 4 3.04 0.33 15.39
CA PHE A 4 4.10 1.12 15.99
C PHE A 4 3.64 1.69 17.33
N SER A 5 4.57 2.29 18.09
CA SER A 5 4.21 3.01 19.30
C SER A 5 3.29 4.20 18.99
N ALA A 6 2.45 4.59 19.94
CA ALA A 6 1.64 5.82 19.83
C ALA A 6 2.52 7.05 19.49
N GLU A 7 3.71 7.10 20.08
CA GLU A 7 4.68 8.19 19.85
C GLU A 7 5.12 8.29 18.39
N THR A 8 5.34 7.17 17.70
CA THR A 8 5.67 7.17 16.27
C THR A 8 4.57 7.84 15.44
N TYR A 9 3.30 7.55 15.72
CA TYR A 9 2.19 8.17 15.00
C TYR A 9 2.00 9.65 15.37
N LYS A 10 2.14 10.00 16.66
CA LYS A 10 2.12 11.40 17.11
C LYS A 10 3.19 12.22 16.42
N GLN A 11 4.42 11.70 16.37
CA GLN A 11 5.52 12.38 15.71
C GLN A 11 5.29 12.61 14.22
N ARG A 12 4.74 11.62 13.50
CA ARG A 12 4.40 11.77 12.07
C ARG A 12 3.34 12.85 11.84
N ARG A 13 2.31 12.89 12.68
CA ARG A 13 1.26 13.92 12.62
C ARG A 13 1.80 15.30 13.01
N LYS A 14 2.71 15.38 13.96
CA LYS A 14 3.41 16.62 14.28
C LYS A 14 4.25 17.12 13.11
N LEU A 15 5.08 16.25 12.53
CA LEU A 15 5.97 16.61 11.43
C LEU A 15 5.22 17.11 10.19
N ILE A 16 4.03 16.57 9.88
CA ILE A 16 3.27 17.07 8.73
C ILE A 16 2.78 18.50 8.93
N CYS A 17 2.48 18.91 10.17
CA CYS A 17 2.11 20.29 10.50
C CYS A 17 3.28 21.27 10.33
N GLU A 18 4.51 20.81 10.40
CA GLU A 18 5.72 21.64 10.24
C GLU A 18 6.03 22.00 8.76
N HIS A 19 5.24 21.48 7.80
CA HIS A 19 5.41 21.77 6.38
C HIS A 19 4.77 23.08 5.89
N GLY A 20 4.29 23.92 6.80
CA GLY A 20 3.75 25.25 6.46
C GLY A 20 2.38 25.24 5.78
N LEU A 21 1.63 24.16 5.91
CA LEU A 21 0.23 24.11 5.52
C LEU A 21 -0.64 24.81 6.58
N THR A 22 -1.69 25.49 6.13
CA THR A 22 -2.72 26.08 6.99
C THR A 22 -4.06 25.42 6.72
N GLY A 23 -4.98 25.42 7.72
CA GLY A 23 -6.27 24.77 7.61
C GLY A 23 -6.19 23.27 7.94
N CYS A 24 -7.04 22.45 7.33
CA CYS A 24 -7.25 21.09 7.77
C CYS A 24 -6.99 20.06 6.67
N GLY A 25 -6.17 19.05 6.98
CA GLY A 25 -5.96 17.88 6.14
C GLY A 25 -6.98 16.81 6.47
N PHE A 26 -7.75 16.34 5.47
CA PHE A 26 -8.73 15.28 5.60
C PHE A 26 -8.23 14.02 4.91
N PHE A 27 -8.35 12.88 5.61
CA PHE A 27 -7.84 11.59 5.20
C PHE A 27 -8.95 10.56 5.15
N TRP A 28 -9.13 9.97 3.98
CA TRP A 28 -10.10 8.90 3.76
C TRP A 28 -9.45 7.54 3.97
N GLY A 29 -9.96 6.78 4.93
CA GLY A 29 -9.70 5.36 4.98
C GLY A 29 -10.48 4.62 3.89
N ASN A 30 -10.04 3.41 3.58
CA ASN A 30 -10.73 2.56 2.62
C ASN A 30 -12.00 1.95 3.22
N GLN A 31 -12.90 1.53 2.32
CA GLN A 31 -14.06 0.72 2.63
C GLN A 31 -13.85 -0.70 2.13
N GLU A 32 -14.64 -1.65 2.60
CA GLU A 32 -14.69 -2.98 2.04
C GLU A 32 -15.23 -2.92 0.61
N ALA A 33 -14.76 -3.82 -0.23
CA ALA A 33 -15.19 -3.90 -1.63
C ALA A 33 -15.84 -5.27 -1.87
N PRO A 34 -17.11 -5.34 -2.27
CA PRO A 34 -17.79 -6.60 -2.54
C PRO A 34 -17.24 -7.28 -3.79
N MET A 35 -17.17 -8.61 -3.78
CA MET A 35 -16.82 -9.44 -4.93
C MET A 35 -18.01 -9.64 -5.86
N ASN A 36 -19.11 -10.09 -5.33
CA ASN A 36 -20.32 -10.47 -6.07
C ASN A 36 -21.63 -10.12 -5.34
N TYR A 37 -21.59 -9.91 -4.04
CA TYR A 37 -22.69 -9.36 -3.23
C TYR A 37 -22.10 -8.72 -1.95
N THR A 38 -22.90 -7.96 -1.23
CA THR A 38 -22.46 -7.02 -0.17
C THR A 38 -21.58 -7.68 0.89
N ASP A 39 -21.93 -8.87 1.37
CA ASP A 39 -21.24 -9.50 2.51
C ASP A 39 -20.07 -10.40 2.08
N ASN A 40 -19.90 -10.64 0.76
CA ASN A 40 -18.75 -11.35 0.24
C ASN A 40 -17.71 -10.36 -0.29
N THR A 41 -16.86 -9.89 0.58
CA THR A 41 -15.90 -8.85 0.25
C THR A 41 -14.54 -9.41 -0.16
N TYR A 42 -13.82 -8.65 -0.99
CA TYR A 42 -12.39 -8.83 -1.11
C TYR A 42 -11.73 -8.58 0.24
N ARG A 43 -10.56 -9.18 0.44
CA ARG A 43 -9.80 -8.94 1.63
C ARG A 43 -9.55 -7.44 1.80
N PHE A 44 -9.89 -6.93 2.98
CA PHE A 44 -9.74 -5.51 3.29
C PHE A 44 -8.27 -5.10 3.38
N ARG A 45 -7.94 -4.00 2.75
CA ARG A 45 -6.66 -3.30 2.89
C ARG A 45 -6.91 -1.81 3.06
N GLN A 46 -6.40 -1.27 4.15
CA GLN A 46 -6.51 0.16 4.44
C GLN A 46 -5.62 0.99 3.50
N ASP A 47 -5.99 2.25 3.30
CA ASP A 47 -5.17 3.24 2.59
C ASP A 47 -3.78 3.38 3.24
N SER A 48 -2.75 3.46 2.42
CA SER A 48 -1.37 3.51 2.90
C SER A 48 -1.01 4.79 3.63
N HIS A 49 -1.61 5.93 3.27
CA HIS A 49 -1.39 7.20 3.96
C HIS A 49 -2.15 7.21 5.29
N PHE A 50 -3.38 6.66 5.29
CA PHE A 50 -4.15 6.48 6.51
C PHE A 50 -3.40 5.61 7.52
N LEU A 51 -2.84 4.47 7.08
CA LEU A 51 -2.02 3.62 7.93
C LEU A 51 -0.76 4.34 8.42
N TYR A 52 -0.13 5.16 7.59
CA TYR A 52 1.09 5.89 7.96
C TYR A 52 0.85 6.86 9.12
N PHE A 53 -0.24 7.63 9.07
CA PHE A 53 -0.52 8.66 10.07
C PHE A 53 -1.34 8.18 11.26
N PHE A 54 -2.20 7.18 11.06
CA PHE A 54 -3.21 6.78 12.05
C PHE A 54 -3.09 5.32 12.50
N GLY A 55 -2.39 4.46 11.77
CA GLY A 55 -2.06 3.08 12.17
C GLY A 55 -3.23 2.11 12.28
N ILE A 56 -4.46 2.51 12.02
CA ILE A 56 -5.67 1.70 12.24
C ILE A 56 -6.10 1.04 10.92
N ASN A 57 -6.16 -0.31 10.90
CA ASN A 57 -6.53 -1.09 9.73
C ASN A 57 -7.97 -1.60 9.84
N LEU A 58 -8.92 -0.69 9.89
CA LEU A 58 -10.36 -0.98 9.89
C LEU A 58 -11.05 -0.19 8.77
N PRO A 59 -12.12 -0.74 8.17
CA PRO A 59 -12.90 -0.04 7.16
C PRO A 59 -13.70 1.12 7.75
N HIS A 60 -14.24 1.95 6.88
CA HIS A 60 -15.18 3.04 7.22
C HIS A 60 -14.64 4.09 8.19
N LEU A 61 -13.32 4.30 8.23
CA LEU A 61 -12.71 5.35 9.04
C LEU A 61 -12.38 6.58 8.19
N ARG A 62 -12.45 7.74 8.84
CA ARG A 62 -11.96 9.02 8.34
C ARG A 62 -11.12 9.68 9.43
N ALA A 63 -10.23 10.57 9.03
CA ALA A 63 -9.45 11.34 10.00
C ALA A 63 -9.21 12.75 9.50
N SER A 64 -8.96 13.67 10.42
CA SER A 64 -8.50 15.01 10.10
C SER A 64 -7.31 15.41 10.97
N ILE A 65 -6.47 16.28 10.41
CA ILE A 65 -5.37 16.94 11.11
C ILE A 65 -5.51 18.43 10.84
N ASP A 66 -5.70 19.20 11.89
CA ASP A 66 -5.59 20.66 11.84
C ASP A 66 -4.10 21.03 11.83
N PHE A 67 -3.64 21.67 10.78
CA PHE A 67 -2.21 21.95 10.58
C PHE A 67 -1.69 23.10 11.42
N GLU A 68 -2.56 23.95 11.97
CA GLU A 68 -2.19 25.08 12.83
C GLU A 68 -2.09 24.67 14.29
N THR A 69 -3.02 23.83 14.75
CA THR A 69 -3.08 23.39 16.15
C THR A 69 -2.42 22.02 16.39
N GLY A 70 -2.27 21.21 15.34
CA GLY A 70 -1.86 19.81 15.43
C GLY A 70 -2.96 18.87 15.93
N GLU A 71 -4.17 19.39 16.19
CA GLU A 71 -5.29 18.57 16.65
C GLU A 71 -5.64 17.51 15.60
N THR A 72 -5.78 16.27 16.08
CA THR A 72 -6.13 15.13 15.24
C THR A 72 -7.46 14.56 15.69
N THR A 73 -8.39 14.40 14.75
CA THR A 73 -9.68 13.75 15.02
C THR A 73 -9.82 12.49 14.19
N LEU A 74 -10.23 11.40 14.83
CA LEU A 74 -10.62 10.16 14.17
C LEU A 74 -12.15 10.08 14.10
N TYR A 75 -12.68 9.77 12.91
CA TYR A 75 -14.11 9.60 12.68
C TYR A 75 -14.42 8.15 12.33
N GLY A 76 -15.44 7.61 12.97
CA GLY A 76 -15.91 6.25 12.78
C GLY A 76 -17.04 5.92 13.74
N ASN A 77 -17.54 4.71 13.66
CA ASN A 77 -18.55 4.20 14.58
C ASN A 77 -18.02 2.95 15.26
N ASP A 78 -18.43 2.73 16.51
CA ASP A 78 -18.20 1.45 17.18
C ASP A 78 -19.06 0.36 16.54
N TYR A 79 -18.63 -0.87 16.68
CA TYR A 79 -19.38 -2.03 16.22
C TYR A 79 -20.71 -2.15 16.94
N THR A 80 -21.75 -2.49 16.17
CA THR A 80 -23.10 -2.77 16.71
C THR A 80 -23.12 -4.12 17.41
N LEU A 81 -24.21 -4.41 18.11
CA LEU A 81 -24.41 -5.73 18.71
C LEU A 81 -24.43 -6.84 17.67
N ASP A 82 -25.04 -6.58 16.52
CA ASP A 82 -25.07 -7.53 15.41
C ASP A 82 -23.68 -7.81 14.85
N ASP A 83 -22.85 -6.78 14.68
CA ASP A 83 -21.45 -6.95 14.28
C ASP A 83 -20.67 -7.82 15.27
N ILE A 84 -20.90 -7.62 16.59
CA ILE A 84 -20.25 -8.37 17.65
C ILE A 84 -20.70 -9.85 17.64
N ILE A 85 -21.97 -10.13 17.33
CA ILE A 85 -22.48 -11.50 17.20
C ILE A 85 -21.76 -12.23 16.06
N TRP A 86 -21.52 -11.56 14.94
CA TRP A 86 -20.86 -12.14 13.78
C TRP A 86 -19.34 -12.23 13.90
N MET A 87 -18.69 -11.21 14.44
CA MET A 87 -17.22 -11.06 14.43
C MET A 87 -16.55 -11.28 15.79
N GLY A 88 -17.36 -11.49 16.85
CA GLY A 88 -16.89 -11.50 18.23
C GLY A 88 -16.59 -10.10 18.79
N PRO A 89 -16.23 -10.00 20.07
CA PRO A 89 -15.93 -8.73 20.72
C PRO A 89 -14.81 -7.97 20.03
N GLN A 90 -15.06 -6.71 19.70
CA GLN A 90 -14.11 -5.80 19.08
C GLN A 90 -13.75 -4.65 20.02
N PRO A 91 -12.51 -4.11 19.96
CA PRO A 91 -12.15 -2.94 20.73
C PRO A 91 -12.95 -1.72 20.24
N SER A 92 -13.34 -0.83 21.17
CA SER A 92 -13.98 0.43 20.78
C SER A 92 -13.04 1.31 19.96
N LEU A 93 -13.63 2.23 19.18
CA LEU A 93 -12.86 3.20 18.40
C LEU A 93 -12.00 4.08 19.30
N ALA A 94 -12.48 4.45 20.49
CA ALA A 94 -11.72 5.18 21.50
C ALA A 94 -10.47 4.41 21.96
N THR A 95 -10.61 3.11 22.23
CA THR A 95 -9.48 2.24 22.60
C THR A 95 -8.44 2.15 21.47
N LEU A 96 -8.90 2.10 20.23
CA LEU A 96 -7.99 2.07 19.06
C LEU A 96 -7.29 3.41 18.86
N ALA A 97 -8.01 4.53 19.03
CA ALA A 97 -7.47 5.88 18.95
C ALA A 97 -6.37 6.11 20.01
N GLU A 98 -6.61 5.70 21.25
CA GLU A 98 -5.63 5.78 22.33
C GLU A 98 -4.32 5.05 21.98
N LYS A 99 -4.40 3.82 21.42
CA LYS A 99 -3.23 3.03 21.02
C LYS A 99 -2.34 3.70 19.98
N VAL A 100 -2.87 4.66 19.24
CA VAL A 100 -2.14 5.42 18.20
C VAL A 100 -1.99 6.89 18.57
N GLY A 101 -2.33 7.24 19.81
CA GLY A 101 -2.16 8.57 20.37
C GLY A 101 -3.06 9.62 19.71
N ILE A 102 -4.32 9.30 19.50
CA ILE A 102 -5.38 10.21 19.06
C ILE A 102 -6.34 10.38 20.21
N ASP A 103 -6.50 11.62 20.69
CA ASP A 103 -7.32 11.92 21.86
C ASP A 103 -8.77 12.25 21.49
N ARG A 104 -9.03 12.56 20.22
CA ARG A 104 -10.34 13.02 19.77
C ARG A 104 -10.99 12.02 18.81
N VAL A 105 -12.15 11.53 19.20
CA VAL A 105 -12.97 10.61 18.41
C VAL A 105 -14.34 11.21 18.21
N LYS A 106 -14.86 11.14 16.99
CA LYS A 106 -16.21 11.58 16.65
C LYS A 106 -16.94 10.50 15.84
N PRO A 107 -18.28 10.47 15.88
CA PRO A 107 -19.04 9.59 15.00
C PRO A 107 -18.78 9.95 13.54
N LEU A 108 -18.86 8.97 12.65
CA LEU A 108 -18.60 9.16 11.22
C LEU A 108 -19.48 10.26 10.61
N SER A 109 -20.73 10.39 11.08
CA SER A 109 -21.67 11.45 10.65
C SER A 109 -21.20 12.89 10.91
N ALA A 110 -20.23 13.08 11.82
CA ALA A 110 -19.66 14.39 12.08
C ALA A 110 -18.63 14.82 11.02
N PHE A 111 -18.10 13.91 10.23
CA PHE A 111 -17.05 14.17 9.25
C PHE A 111 -17.51 15.18 8.17
N GLU A 112 -18.71 15.01 7.63
CA GLU A 112 -19.27 15.92 6.64
C GLU A 112 -19.42 17.35 7.21
N LYS A 113 -19.91 17.48 8.43
CA LYS A 113 -20.06 18.76 9.09
C LYS A 113 -18.71 19.44 9.29
N ASP A 114 -17.71 18.71 9.73
CA ASP A 114 -16.39 19.27 10.02
C ASP A 114 -15.67 19.68 8.73
N ILE A 115 -15.76 18.91 7.64
CA ILE A 115 -15.16 19.26 6.36
C ILE A 115 -15.83 20.50 5.73
N ARG A 116 -17.17 20.60 5.83
CA ARG A 116 -17.92 21.78 5.33
C ARG A 116 -17.67 23.04 6.15
N ALA A 117 -17.32 22.91 7.43
CA ALA A 117 -16.98 24.03 8.30
C ALA A 117 -15.54 24.53 8.14
N SER A 118 -14.68 23.76 7.50
CA SER A 118 -13.27 24.10 7.31
C SER A 118 -13.09 25.17 6.24
N GLN A 119 -12.33 26.21 6.55
CA GLN A 119 -12.04 27.29 5.61
C GLN A 119 -11.08 26.86 4.49
N SER A 120 -10.15 25.96 4.81
CA SER A 120 -9.19 25.42 3.87
C SER A 120 -9.12 23.90 4.04
N VAL A 121 -9.48 23.18 2.98
CA VAL A 121 -9.54 21.72 2.94
C VAL A 121 -8.40 21.17 2.10
N HIS A 122 -7.59 20.31 2.70
CA HIS A 122 -6.53 19.60 2.01
C HIS A 122 -6.85 18.10 1.98
N TYR A 123 -6.64 17.46 0.83
CA TYR A 123 -6.80 16.03 0.68
C TYR A 123 -5.79 15.46 -0.32
N LEU A 124 -5.54 14.15 -0.23
CA LEU A 124 -4.69 13.41 -1.15
C LEU A 124 -5.49 12.87 -2.34
N PRO A 125 -4.89 12.70 -3.53
CA PRO A 125 -5.61 12.21 -4.69
C PRO A 125 -6.13 10.79 -4.44
N PRO A 126 -7.45 10.55 -4.53
CA PRO A 126 -8.01 9.23 -4.31
C PRO A 126 -7.70 8.30 -5.49
N TYR A 127 -7.32 7.06 -5.20
CA TYR A 127 -7.19 6.00 -6.21
C TYR A 127 -8.41 5.07 -6.26
N ARG A 128 -9.22 5.06 -5.21
CA ARG A 128 -10.47 4.30 -5.14
C ARG A 128 -11.65 5.18 -5.57
N TYR A 129 -12.58 4.57 -6.31
CA TYR A 129 -13.75 5.29 -6.82
C TYR A 129 -14.76 5.64 -5.72
N ASP A 130 -14.91 4.80 -4.69
CA ASP A 130 -15.74 5.08 -3.52
C ASP A 130 -15.30 6.38 -2.83
N ASN A 131 -14.02 6.52 -2.50
CA ASN A 131 -13.47 7.73 -1.92
C ASN A 131 -13.55 8.92 -2.88
N LEU A 132 -13.36 8.70 -4.19
CA LEU A 132 -13.47 9.76 -5.20
C LEU A 132 -14.89 10.35 -5.24
N LEU A 133 -15.92 9.50 -5.22
CA LEU A 133 -17.31 9.94 -5.25
C LEU A 133 -17.68 10.66 -3.95
N GLU A 134 -17.26 10.16 -2.79
CA GLU A 134 -17.50 10.82 -1.50
C GLU A 134 -16.84 12.21 -1.45
N ILE A 135 -15.59 12.36 -1.90
CA ILE A 135 -14.92 13.66 -1.98
C ILE A 135 -15.64 14.60 -2.94
N SER A 136 -16.06 14.09 -4.09
CA SER A 136 -16.84 14.87 -5.08
C SER A 136 -18.14 15.43 -4.47
N GLU A 137 -18.85 14.61 -3.72
CA GLU A 137 -20.11 14.99 -3.06
C GLU A 137 -19.88 15.98 -1.91
N LEU A 138 -18.91 15.71 -1.03
CA LEU A 138 -18.64 16.55 0.13
C LEU A 138 -18.12 17.93 -0.25
N LEU A 139 -17.26 18.02 -1.26
CA LEU A 139 -16.65 19.28 -1.71
C LEU A 139 -17.42 19.95 -2.85
N GLN A 140 -18.50 19.35 -3.35
CA GLN A 140 -19.33 19.87 -4.46
C GLN A 140 -18.48 20.15 -5.72
N ILE A 141 -17.55 19.26 -6.03
CA ILE A 141 -16.71 19.32 -7.23
C ILE A 141 -16.99 18.15 -8.15
N HIS A 142 -16.84 18.36 -9.45
CA HIS A 142 -17.09 17.29 -10.42
C HIS A 142 -16.10 16.12 -10.23
N PRO A 143 -16.52 14.83 -10.32
CA PRO A 143 -15.65 13.68 -10.10
C PRO A 143 -14.34 13.68 -10.90
N LYS A 144 -14.36 14.20 -12.13
CA LYS A 144 -13.15 14.32 -12.97
C LYS A 144 -12.12 15.31 -12.44
N GLN A 145 -12.54 16.27 -11.62
CA GLN A 145 -11.69 17.32 -11.05
C GLN A 145 -11.12 16.93 -9.68
N VAL A 146 -11.64 15.89 -9.03
CA VAL A 146 -11.22 15.50 -7.68
C VAL A 146 -9.72 15.25 -7.60
N LYS A 147 -9.15 14.54 -8.57
CA LYS A 147 -7.70 14.24 -8.56
C LYS A 147 -6.84 15.47 -8.82
N GLU A 148 -7.30 16.37 -9.68
CA GLU A 148 -6.60 17.61 -10.02
C GLU A 148 -6.69 18.65 -8.88
N GLY A 149 -7.80 18.63 -8.12
CA GLY A 149 -8.00 19.48 -6.95
C GLY A 149 -7.28 19.01 -5.68
N ALA A 150 -6.57 17.88 -5.72
CA ALA A 150 -5.80 17.41 -4.58
C ALA A 150 -4.68 18.39 -4.20
N SER A 151 -4.41 18.52 -2.89
CA SER A 151 -3.47 19.50 -2.37
C SER A 151 -2.01 19.12 -2.70
N VAL A 152 -1.39 19.87 -3.60
CA VAL A 152 0.03 19.69 -3.96
C VAL A 152 0.94 19.83 -2.73
N GLY A 153 0.68 20.81 -1.85
CA GLY A 153 1.46 20.99 -0.62
C GLY A 153 1.36 19.79 0.31
N LEU A 154 0.16 19.22 0.50
CA LEU A 154 -0.03 18.00 1.29
C LEU A 154 0.69 16.79 0.66
N ILE A 155 0.61 16.65 -0.66
CA ILE A 155 1.33 15.58 -1.39
C ILE A 155 2.84 15.72 -1.16
N GLN A 156 3.40 16.90 -1.30
CA GLN A 156 4.83 17.16 -1.10
C GLN A 156 5.26 16.87 0.34
N ALA A 157 4.48 17.28 1.33
CA ALA A 157 4.73 16.98 2.75
C ALA A 157 4.74 15.46 3.01
N VAL A 158 3.74 14.74 2.51
CA VAL A 158 3.66 13.27 2.64
C VAL A 158 4.84 12.58 1.95
N VAL A 159 5.23 13.03 0.75
CA VAL A 159 6.39 12.49 0.03
C VAL A 159 7.67 12.72 0.81
N ALA A 160 7.90 13.93 1.34
CA ALA A 160 9.07 14.25 2.14
C ALA A 160 9.19 13.33 3.37
N LEU A 161 8.09 13.17 4.12
CA LEU A 161 8.07 12.33 5.32
C LEU A 161 8.28 10.84 5.01
N ARG A 162 7.70 10.33 3.91
CA ARG A 162 7.79 8.90 3.55
C ARG A 162 9.05 8.53 2.78
N SER A 163 9.76 9.50 2.21
CA SER A 163 10.99 9.25 1.45
C SER A 163 12.14 8.79 2.33
N VAL A 164 12.26 9.35 3.53
CA VAL A 164 13.28 8.95 4.51
C VAL A 164 12.65 8.03 5.56
N LYS A 165 13.20 6.83 5.69
CA LYS A 165 12.64 5.80 6.58
C LYS A 165 13.20 5.95 7.99
N THR A 166 12.33 5.83 8.99
CA THR A 166 12.75 5.75 10.40
C THR A 166 13.36 4.38 10.71
N LYS A 167 14.00 4.25 11.87
CA LYS A 167 14.59 2.99 12.31
C LYS A 167 13.53 1.89 12.40
N GLU A 168 12.36 2.19 12.97
CA GLU A 168 11.26 1.25 13.12
C GLU A 168 10.70 0.79 11.77
N GLU A 169 10.65 1.70 10.79
CA GLU A 169 10.28 1.37 9.41
C GLU A 169 11.28 0.42 8.76
N LEU A 170 12.58 0.68 8.93
CA LEU A 170 13.63 -0.18 8.40
C LEU A 170 13.59 -1.57 9.03
N GLU A 171 13.31 -1.70 10.32
CA GLU A 171 13.12 -2.98 11.00
C GLU A 171 11.95 -3.77 10.41
N GLN A 172 10.81 -3.12 10.16
CA GLN A 172 9.65 -3.76 9.51
C GLN A 172 9.95 -4.18 8.06
N MET A 173 10.67 -3.34 7.32
CA MET A 173 11.11 -3.67 5.96
C MET A 173 12.07 -4.87 5.97
N ALA A 174 13.01 -4.94 6.89
CA ALA A 174 13.95 -6.06 7.02
C ALA A 174 13.22 -7.39 7.32
N GLU A 175 12.20 -7.34 8.18
CA GLU A 175 11.36 -8.51 8.45
C GLU A 175 10.59 -8.96 7.21
N ALA A 176 9.97 -8.02 6.46
CA ALA A 176 9.28 -8.33 5.22
C ALA A 176 10.22 -8.94 4.16
N VAL A 177 11.43 -8.40 4.02
CA VAL A 177 12.46 -8.93 3.12
C VAL A 177 12.89 -10.34 3.55
N THR A 178 13.01 -10.60 4.85
CA THR A 178 13.34 -11.94 5.37
C THR A 178 12.27 -12.97 5.00
N ILE A 179 10.99 -12.62 5.15
CA ILE A 179 9.88 -13.49 4.74
C ILE A 179 9.91 -13.70 3.21
N SER A 180 10.12 -12.64 2.44
CA SER A 180 10.27 -12.73 0.99
C SER A 180 11.41 -13.67 0.58
N GLY A 181 12.54 -13.62 1.26
CA GLY A 181 13.65 -14.54 1.06
C GLY A 181 13.27 -16.00 1.29
N LYS A 182 12.51 -16.29 2.36
CA LYS A 182 11.96 -17.65 2.63
C LYS A 182 11.02 -18.11 1.51
N MET A 183 10.16 -17.22 1.00
CA MET A 183 9.25 -17.50 -0.11
C MET A 183 10.03 -17.92 -1.38
N HIS A 184 11.04 -17.14 -1.76
CA HIS A 184 11.90 -17.48 -2.89
C HIS A 184 12.61 -18.81 -2.71
N GLN A 185 13.16 -19.07 -1.53
CA GLN A 185 13.82 -20.34 -1.23
C GLN A 185 12.85 -21.54 -1.31
N ALA A 186 11.61 -21.39 -0.82
CA ALA A 186 10.60 -22.45 -0.90
C ALA A 186 10.29 -22.80 -2.37
N VAL A 187 10.07 -21.79 -3.21
CA VAL A 187 9.85 -21.98 -4.66
C VAL A 187 11.06 -22.64 -5.32
N MET A 188 12.28 -22.15 -5.07
CA MET A 188 13.52 -22.74 -5.63
C MET A 188 13.70 -24.22 -5.25
N ARG A 189 13.28 -24.61 -4.04
CA ARG A 189 13.32 -26.02 -3.60
C ARG A 189 12.20 -26.85 -4.22
N ALA A 190 11.06 -26.25 -4.56
CA ALA A 190 9.89 -26.96 -5.08
C ALA A 190 9.93 -27.15 -6.61
N ILE A 191 10.68 -26.33 -7.34
CA ILE A 191 10.76 -26.38 -8.80
C ILE A 191 11.26 -27.73 -9.28
N ARG A 192 10.45 -28.40 -10.12
CA ARG A 192 10.76 -29.67 -10.80
C ARG A 192 10.12 -29.69 -12.19
N PRO A 193 10.70 -30.40 -13.16
CA PRO A 193 10.05 -30.64 -14.44
C PRO A 193 8.65 -31.26 -14.24
N GLY A 194 7.69 -30.84 -15.06
CA GLY A 194 6.32 -31.31 -15.00
C GLY A 194 5.42 -30.59 -14.00
N LYS A 195 5.97 -29.73 -13.13
CA LYS A 195 5.19 -28.86 -12.24
C LYS A 195 4.64 -27.65 -12.97
N PHE A 196 3.46 -27.20 -12.56
CA PHE A 196 2.85 -25.97 -13.08
C PHE A 196 3.32 -24.72 -12.34
N GLU A 197 3.25 -23.56 -13.00
CA GLU A 197 3.56 -22.27 -12.38
C GLU A 197 2.67 -22.01 -11.15
N TYR A 198 1.36 -22.33 -11.20
CA TYR A 198 0.46 -22.16 -10.04
C TYR A 198 0.87 -22.99 -8.82
N GLU A 199 1.51 -24.14 -9.00
CA GLU A 199 2.03 -24.94 -7.88
C GLU A 199 3.17 -24.18 -7.17
N MET A 200 3.99 -23.46 -7.93
CA MET A 200 5.05 -22.62 -7.37
C MET A 200 4.50 -21.41 -6.65
N VAL A 201 3.48 -20.79 -7.22
CA VAL A 201 2.75 -19.69 -6.56
C VAL A 201 2.10 -20.15 -5.26
N ALA A 202 1.54 -21.37 -5.23
CA ALA A 202 0.98 -21.96 -4.00
C ALA A 202 2.04 -22.12 -2.90
N GLN A 203 3.25 -22.58 -3.23
CA GLN A 203 4.37 -22.67 -2.27
C GLN A 203 4.75 -21.29 -1.71
N LEU A 204 4.77 -20.28 -2.57
CA LEU A 204 5.07 -18.91 -2.19
C LEU A 204 4.01 -18.35 -1.23
N LEU A 205 2.73 -18.55 -1.53
CA LEU A 205 1.60 -18.08 -0.72
C LEU A 205 1.53 -18.81 0.63
N SER A 206 1.88 -20.12 0.68
CA SER A 206 1.95 -20.88 1.93
C SER A 206 2.93 -20.24 2.91
N VAL A 207 4.14 -19.92 2.46
CA VAL A 207 5.15 -19.27 3.31
C VAL A 207 4.69 -17.90 3.78
N ALA A 208 4.02 -17.11 2.92
CA ALA A 208 3.46 -15.84 3.33
C ALA A 208 2.42 -16.03 4.44
N ALA A 209 1.47 -16.95 4.26
CA ALA A 209 0.42 -17.24 5.22
C ALA A 209 0.96 -17.75 6.56
N GLU A 210 1.94 -18.67 6.55
CA GLU A 210 2.63 -19.20 7.75
C GLU A 210 3.29 -18.10 8.59
N ASN A 211 3.71 -16.99 7.93
CA ASN A 211 4.29 -15.84 8.61
C ASN A 211 3.27 -14.70 8.83
N GLN A 212 1.97 -14.97 8.70
CA GLN A 212 0.89 -13.98 8.81
C GLN A 212 1.13 -12.76 7.89
N ALA A 213 1.70 -12.99 6.72
CA ALA A 213 2.04 -11.97 5.74
C ALA A 213 1.24 -12.15 4.46
N GLU A 214 1.16 -11.09 3.66
CA GLU A 214 0.49 -11.05 2.37
C GLU A 214 1.37 -10.45 1.31
N LEU A 215 1.02 -10.73 0.06
CA LEU A 215 1.63 -10.05 -1.07
C LEU A 215 1.07 -8.63 -1.20
N ALA A 216 1.95 -7.69 -1.55
CA ALA A 216 1.55 -6.31 -1.86
C ALA A 216 0.68 -6.23 -3.14
N TYR A 217 0.85 -7.17 -4.04
CA TYR A 217 0.13 -7.34 -5.30
C TYR A 217 0.17 -8.82 -5.71
N PRO A 218 -0.67 -9.25 -6.67
CA PRO A 218 -0.71 -10.65 -7.12
C PRO A 218 0.67 -11.16 -7.54
N ALA A 219 0.97 -12.44 -7.24
CA ALA A 219 2.24 -13.04 -7.58
C ALA A 219 2.49 -12.96 -9.09
N ILE A 220 3.69 -12.57 -9.48
CA ILE A 220 4.18 -12.62 -10.84
C ILE A 220 5.19 -13.74 -10.93
N PHE A 221 4.84 -14.81 -11.62
CA PHE A 221 5.69 -15.96 -11.81
C PHE A 221 5.63 -16.45 -13.26
N SER A 222 6.77 -16.73 -13.88
CA SER A 222 6.86 -17.21 -15.26
C SER A 222 8.07 -18.10 -15.47
N ILE A 223 7.90 -19.19 -16.21
CA ILE A 223 8.98 -20.10 -16.57
C ILE A 223 10.03 -19.45 -17.48
N ASN A 224 9.64 -18.51 -18.35
CA ASN A 224 10.52 -17.89 -19.31
C ASN A 224 10.86 -16.43 -19.00
N GLY A 225 10.12 -15.79 -18.09
CA GLY A 225 10.35 -14.42 -17.66
C GLY A 225 10.15 -13.34 -18.74
N GLN A 226 9.60 -13.69 -19.91
CA GLN A 226 9.33 -12.72 -20.98
C GLN A 226 8.05 -11.93 -20.75
N THR A 227 7.14 -12.43 -19.92
CA THR A 227 5.90 -11.78 -19.55
C THR A 227 6.06 -11.14 -18.18
N LEU A 228 6.13 -9.81 -18.12
CA LEU A 228 6.46 -9.07 -16.90
C LEU A 228 5.30 -9.00 -15.90
N HIS A 229 4.06 -9.16 -16.35
CA HIS A 229 2.85 -9.14 -15.51
C HIS A 229 2.01 -10.40 -15.74
N ASN A 230 2.66 -11.58 -15.65
CA ASN A 230 1.95 -12.84 -15.80
C ASN A 230 1.19 -13.20 -14.52
N HIS A 231 -0.14 -13.19 -14.61
CA HIS A 231 -1.04 -13.66 -13.56
C HIS A 231 -1.75 -14.98 -13.92
N ALA A 232 -1.55 -15.48 -15.15
CA ALA A 232 -2.06 -16.76 -15.62
C ALA A 232 -0.98 -17.83 -15.48
N HIS A 233 -0.95 -18.52 -14.36
CA HIS A 233 0.13 -19.44 -13.99
C HIS A 233 -0.10 -20.87 -14.52
N GLY A 234 -0.50 -21.02 -15.78
CA GLY A 234 -0.89 -22.28 -16.40
C GLY A 234 0.24 -23.05 -17.11
N ASN A 235 1.44 -22.47 -17.22
CA ASN A 235 2.53 -23.12 -17.95
C ASN A 235 3.17 -24.23 -17.10
N VAL A 236 3.70 -25.27 -17.79
CA VAL A 236 4.39 -26.40 -17.19
C VAL A 236 5.89 -26.21 -17.23
N MET A 237 6.60 -26.50 -16.15
CA MET A 237 8.06 -26.49 -16.09
C MET A 237 8.62 -27.54 -17.07
N PRO A 238 9.44 -27.14 -18.06
CA PRO A 238 9.97 -28.06 -19.06
C PRO A 238 11.00 -29.02 -18.45
N SER A 239 11.09 -30.24 -19.02
CA SER A 239 12.16 -31.17 -18.75
C SER A 239 13.43 -30.76 -19.51
N GLY A 240 14.57 -30.66 -18.82
CA GLY A 240 15.84 -30.26 -19.42
C GLY A 240 15.98 -28.74 -19.63
N ARG A 241 17.07 -28.14 -19.14
CA ARG A 241 17.38 -26.70 -19.14
C ARG A 241 16.27 -25.83 -18.51
N LEU A 242 16.20 -25.83 -17.19
CA LEU A 242 15.48 -24.82 -16.44
C LEU A 242 16.02 -23.43 -16.81
N ALA A 243 15.13 -22.64 -17.39
CA ALA A 243 15.21 -21.20 -17.64
C ALA A 243 16.31 -20.72 -18.60
N GLN A 244 15.91 -20.39 -19.80
CA GLN A 244 16.61 -19.35 -20.54
C GLN A 244 16.44 -18.01 -19.79
N ARG A 245 17.55 -17.30 -19.58
CA ARG A 245 17.52 -15.94 -19.00
C ARG A 245 16.55 -15.08 -19.78
N PRO A 246 15.70 -14.28 -19.13
CA PRO A 246 15.03 -13.19 -19.81
C PRO A 246 16.11 -12.30 -20.40
N ARG A 247 16.13 -12.15 -21.73
CA ARG A 247 16.93 -11.11 -22.38
C ARG A 247 16.17 -9.80 -22.19
N HIS A 248 16.35 -9.16 -21.04
CA HIS A 248 16.04 -7.74 -20.97
C HIS A 248 17.09 -6.98 -21.76
N PRO A 249 16.70 -6.08 -22.65
CA PRO A 249 17.60 -5.03 -23.10
C PRO A 249 17.79 -4.10 -21.89
N VAL A 250 18.72 -4.44 -21.01
CA VAL A 250 19.28 -3.46 -20.10
C VAL A 250 20.04 -2.52 -21.00
N HIS A 251 19.58 -1.28 -21.13
CA HIS A 251 20.40 -0.20 -21.61
C HIS A 251 21.64 -0.13 -20.70
N ARG A 252 22.70 -0.82 -21.09
CA ARG A 252 24.02 -0.62 -20.51
C ARG A 252 24.55 0.68 -21.09
N PRO A 253 24.98 1.63 -20.24
CA PRO A 253 25.90 2.65 -20.71
C PRO A 253 27.16 1.93 -21.22
N ALA A 254 27.60 2.32 -22.42
CA ALA A 254 28.74 1.74 -23.09
C ALA A 254 30.03 2.11 -22.35
N SER A 255 30.44 1.31 -21.38
CA SER A 255 31.82 1.21 -20.89
C SER A 255 31.89 0.29 -19.68
N LEU A 256 32.09 -0.99 -19.93
CA LEU A 256 32.87 -1.88 -19.03
C LEU A 256 32.95 -3.26 -19.70
N ARG A 257 34.05 -3.49 -20.38
CA ARG A 257 34.46 -4.82 -20.84
C ARG A 257 34.89 -5.60 -19.59
N HIS A 258 34.12 -6.62 -19.21
CA HIS A 258 34.57 -7.61 -18.24
C HIS A 258 34.44 -9.02 -18.80
N ARG A 259 35.51 -9.79 -18.55
CA ARG A 259 35.75 -11.20 -18.95
C ARG A 259 34.55 -12.11 -18.66
N GLN A 260 34.28 -12.98 -19.59
CA GLN A 260 33.33 -14.08 -19.46
C GLN A 260 33.74 -14.99 -18.31
N LEU A 261 32.94 -15.05 -17.26
CA LEU A 261 32.95 -16.12 -16.26
C LEU A 261 32.01 -17.23 -16.74
N PRO A 262 32.29 -18.51 -16.43
CA PRO A 262 31.45 -19.64 -16.83
C PRO A 262 30.05 -19.50 -16.21
N ASN A 263 29.02 -19.79 -17.04
CA ASN A 263 27.60 -19.64 -16.67
C ASN A 263 27.23 -20.48 -15.43
N PRO A 264 26.71 -19.87 -14.35
CA PRO A 264 26.09 -20.63 -13.28
C PRO A 264 24.80 -21.31 -13.76
N PRO A 265 24.33 -22.38 -13.12
CA PRO A 265 23.11 -23.07 -13.49
C PRO A 265 21.92 -22.11 -13.48
N ARG A 266 21.08 -22.22 -14.51
CA ARG A 266 19.98 -21.31 -14.76
C ARG A 266 18.83 -21.60 -13.81
N THR A 267 18.56 -20.72 -12.86
CA THR A 267 17.37 -20.74 -11.99
C THR A 267 16.20 -20.00 -12.65
N PRO A 268 14.95 -20.43 -12.43
CA PRO A 268 13.77 -19.68 -12.88
C PRO A 268 13.78 -18.27 -12.31
N PHE A 269 13.40 -17.31 -13.14
CA PHE A 269 13.37 -15.91 -12.75
C PHE A 269 12.13 -15.64 -11.88
N VAL A 270 12.36 -15.56 -10.59
CA VAL A 270 11.44 -14.89 -9.66
C VAL A 270 11.99 -13.50 -9.46
N SER A 271 11.29 -12.48 -9.95
CA SER A 271 11.78 -11.09 -9.83
C SER A 271 11.89 -10.70 -8.37
N PRO A 272 13.09 -10.40 -7.84
CA PRO A 272 13.27 -10.06 -6.42
C PRO A 272 12.64 -8.72 -6.04
N PHE A 273 12.33 -7.86 -7.01
CA PHE A 273 11.73 -6.55 -6.76
C PHE A 273 10.20 -6.58 -6.64
N HIS A 274 9.56 -7.74 -6.87
CA HIS A 274 8.11 -7.83 -7.00
C HIS A 274 7.42 -8.50 -5.83
N HIS A 275 8.12 -8.84 -4.75
CA HIS A 275 7.53 -9.52 -3.60
C HIS A 275 7.78 -8.75 -2.29
N LEU A 276 7.29 -7.52 -2.22
CA LEU A 276 7.12 -6.86 -0.93
C LEU A 276 5.92 -7.50 -0.24
N LEU A 277 6.21 -8.29 0.78
CA LEU A 277 5.21 -8.85 1.66
C LEU A 277 4.56 -7.72 2.45
N MET A 278 3.25 -7.68 2.42
CA MET A 278 2.47 -6.80 3.26
C MET A 278 1.40 -7.59 4.00
N TRP A 279 1.73 -8.02 5.18
CA TRP A 279 0.73 -8.09 6.25
C TRP A 279 0.52 -6.66 6.74
N PRO A 280 -0.70 -6.25 7.19
CA PRO A 280 -1.11 -4.84 7.27
C PRO A 280 -0.11 -4.00 8.05
N ARG A 281 1.01 -3.75 7.42
CA ARG A 281 2.11 -2.94 7.91
C ARG A 281 2.10 -1.66 7.10
N PRO A 282 2.09 -0.52 7.78
CA PRO A 282 1.84 0.77 7.11
C PRO A 282 2.87 1.18 6.06
N HIS A 283 3.92 0.41 5.80
CA HIS A 283 5.13 0.96 5.20
C HIS A 283 5.64 0.31 3.93
N ALA A 284 4.94 -0.61 3.36
CA ALA A 284 5.51 -1.28 2.23
C ALA A 284 4.97 -0.73 0.92
N THR A 285 5.54 0.17 0.33
CA THR A 285 5.76 0.37 -1.10
C THR A 285 5.96 1.82 -1.47
N LEU A 286 7.08 2.10 -2.08
CA LEU A 286 7.37 3.30 -2.87
C LEU A 286 6.45 3.43 -4.12
N THR A 287 5.70 2.38 -4.46
CA THR A 287 4.87 2.34 -5.67
C THR A 287 3.53 3.07 -5.54
N ASP A 288 3.05 3.30 -4.32
CA ASP A 288 1.80 4.05 -4.10
C ASP A 288 1.97 5.58 -4.25
N ALA A 289 3.21 6.05 -4.39
CA ALA A 289 3.54 7.46 -4.56
C ALA A 289 3.94 7.82 -6.01
N ALA A 290 3.45 7.10 -7.00
CA ALA A 290 3.65 7.47 -8.40
C ALA A 290 2.87 8.77 -8.69
N ILE A 291 3.55 9.88 -8.51
CA ILE A 291 3.18 11.14 -9.14
C ILE A 291 3.28 10.90 -10.65
N PRO A 292 2.26 11.12 -11.46
CA PRO A 292 2.43 11.08 -12.89
C PRO A 292 3.47 12.15 -13.26
N LEU A 293 4.65 11.71 -13.70
CA LEU A 293 5.59 12.58 -14.39
C LEU A 293 4.90 13.01 -15.68
N THR A 294 4.28 14.18 -15.66
CA THR A 294 3.86 14.83 -16.89
C THR A 294 5.11 15.09 -17.71
N SER A 295 5.33 14.29 -18.74
CA SER A 295 6.27 14.61 -19.79
C SER A 295 5.83 15.94 -20.42
N ARG A 296 6.54 17.01 -20.09
CA ARG A 296 6.48 18.23 -20.90
C ARG A 296 7.01 17.86 -22.29
N GLY A 297 6.10 17.59 -23.20
CA GLY A 297 6.40 17.56 -24.61
C GLY A 297 6.87 18.93 -25.04
N SER A 298 8.14 19.09 -25.31
CA SER A 298 8.68 20.20 -26.06
C SER A 298 8.05 20.19 -27.44
N ARG A 299 7.11 21.09 -27.71
CA ARG A 299 6.79 21.43 -29.10
C ARG A 299 7.96 22.23 -29.66
N ALA A 300 8.75 21.57 -30.48
CA ALA A 300 9.61 22.27 -31.43
C ALA A 300 8.71 22.81 -32.55
N THR A 301 8.75 24.13 -32.73
CA THR A 301 8.22 24.84 -33.90
C THR A 301 9.11 24.53 -35.10
N GLY A 302 8.51 24.13 -36.17
CA GLY A 302 9.05 24.00 -37.50
C GLY A 302 7.89 23.91 -38.49
#